data_e98aef318393566827e5c0c7ad0d9a32
#
_entry.id   e98aef318393566827e5c0c7ad0d9a32
#
_cell.length_a   1.000
_cell.length_b   1.000
_cell.length_c   1.000
_cell.angle_alpha   90.00
_cell.angle_beta   90.00
_cell.angle_gamma   90.00
#
_symmetry.space_group_name_H-M   'P 1'
#
loop_
_entity.id
_entity.type
_entity.pdbx_description
1 polymer ?
#
loop_
_entity_poly.entity_id
_entity_poly.type
_entity_poly.pdbx_seq_one_letter_code
_entity_poly.pdbx_strand_id
1 'polypeptide(L)'
;MLKFIKIKSLILIFSVFFALSNEAYSAGGETYDLIKPGFSFEGPTGTYDRAQLRRGYQVYREVCASCHSMKQLAFRNLSQKGGPEYTEDDAKLFASEYTVIDGFDDYGDPVERTRILSDRFPNPYDSKEAAKASNNGAYPPDLSLITKARSGGYNYIYSLLQGYGKEIPEGTEISDTLSYNPWFPGNGIAMYQPLYEESVEYEDGTFASIEQMSADVTAFLAWSAEPEMEERKRLGFIVMSFLIIFVLLMFFTTTRLWKDVH
;
A
#
# COMPACT_ATOMS: atom_id res chain seq x y z
N MET A 1 7.25 -44.04 29.77
CA MET A 1 8.30 -43.81 28.75
C MET A 1 7.72 -43.52 27.34
N LEU A 2 6.72 -44.25 26.88
CA LEU A 2 6.16 -44.06 25.51
C LEU A 2 5.48 -42.66 25.23
N LYS A 3 4.88 -42.01 26.27
CA LYS A 3 4.23 -40.71 26.11
C LYS A 3 5.22 -39.53 25.85
N PHE A 4 6.39 -39.58 26.48
CA PHE A 4 7.46 -38.56 26.25
C PHE A 4 8.06 -38.63 24.86
N ILE A 5 8.11 -39.84 24.28
CA ILE A 5 8.64 -40.04 22.91
C ILE A 5 7.67 -39.41 21.88
N LYS A 6 6.34 -39.56 22.07
CA LYS A 6 5.32 -38.95 21.16
C LYS A 6 5.34 -37.43 21.16
N ILE A 7 5.54 -36.79 22.32
CA ILE A 7 5.62 -35.32 22.41
C ILE A 7 6.89 -34.80 21.76
N LYS A 8 8.04 -35.44 21.99
CA LYS A 8 9.32 -35.09 21.36
C LYS A 8 9.26 -35.26 19.84
N SER A 9 8.62 -36.32 19.32
CA SER A 9 8.42 -36.54 17.89
C SER A 9 7.49 -35.46 17.28
N LEU A 10 6.44 -35.04 17.99
CA LEU A 10 5.53 -34.00 17.50
C LEU A 10 6.21 -32.61 17.42
N ILE A 11 7.03 -32.28 18.42
CA ILE A 11 7.83 -31.05 18.42
C ILE A 11 8.87 -31.09 17.32
N LEU A 12 9.50 -32.24 17.06
CA LEU A 12 10.48 -32.40 16.00
C LEU A 12 9.84 -32.27 14.60
N ILE A 13 8.64 -32.82 14.40
CA ILE A 13 7.89 -32.68 13.14
C ILE A 13 7.47 -31.22 12.91
N PHE A 14 7.06 -30.52 13.96
CA PHE A 14 6.66 -29.11 13.86
C PHE A 14 7.86 -28.19 13.56
N SER A 15 9.03 -28.46 14.17
CA SER A 15 10.27 -27.72 13.86
C SER A 15 10.82 -28.01 12.47
N VAL A 16 10.69 -29.24 11.96
CA VAL A 16 11.07 -29.58 10.58
C VAL A 16 10.14 -28.93 9.55
N PHE A 17 8.84 -28.84 9.85
CA PHE A 17 7.89 -28.15 8.97
C PHE A 17 8.14 -26.63 8.89
N PHE A 18 8.61 -26.01 9.98
CA PHE A 18 9.01 -24.61 10.01
C PHE A 18 10.36 -24.34 9.32
N ALA A 19 11.24 -25.33 9.29
CA ALA A 19 12.56 -25.22 8.63
C ALA A 19 12.52 -25.44 7.11
N LEU A 20 11.40 -25.97 6.58
CA LEU A 20 11.21 -26.25 5.15
C LEU A 20 10.46 -25.14 4.39
N SER A 21 10.15 -24.01 5.02
CA SER A 21 9.72 -22.80 4.30
C SER A 21 10.93 -22.22 3.56
N ASN A 22 11.33 -22.89 2.48
CA ASN A 22 12.24 -22.34 1.49
C ASN A 22 11.57 -21.13 0.87
N GLU A 23 12.17 -19.97 1.03
CA GLU A 23 11.80 -18.80 0.26
C GLU A 23 11.93 -19.15 -1.23
N ALA A 24 10.84 -19.10 -1.96
CA ALA A 24 10.86 -19.24 -3.41
C ALA A 24 11.56 -18.01 -3.99
N TYR A 25 12.85 -18.11 -4.26
CA TYR A 25 13.57 -17.11 -5.04
C TYR A 25 13.01 -17.09 -6.46
N SER A 26 12.33 -16.00 -6.78
CA SER A 26 12.02 -15.69 -8.17
C SER A 26 13.33 -15.41 -8.91
N ALA A 27 13.58 -16.13 -10.00
CA ALA A 27 14.70 -15.88 -10.91
C ALA A 27 14.42 -14.57 -11.67
N GLY A 28 14.81 -13.45 -11.10
CA GLY A 28 14.79 -12.13 -11.70
C GLY A 28 16.15 -11.49 -11.50
N GLY A 29 16.68 -10.81 -12.56
CA GLY A 29 18.02 -10.23 -12.60
C GLY A 29 18.43 -9.39 -11.39
N GLU A 30 19.63 -8.84 -11.39
CA GLU A 30 20.20 -8.09 -10.25
C GLU A 30 19.16 -7.23 -9.56
N THR A 31 18.73 -7.68 -8.39
CA THR A 31 17.75 -6.95 -7.57
C THR A 31 18.54 -6.00 -6.67
N TYR A 32 18.46 -4.71 -6.96
CA TYR A 32 18.95 -3.72 -6.02
C TYR A 32 18.22 -3.85 -4.69
N ASP A 33 18.95 -3.76 -3.58
CA ASP A 33 18.34 -3.76 -2.26
C ASP A 33 17.37 -2.58 -2.14
N LEU A 34 16.15 -2.87 -1.71
CA LEU A 34 15.13 -1.84 -1.54
C LEU A 34 15.52 -0.87 -0.42
N ILE A 35 15.30 0.40 -0.66
CA ILE A 35 15.44 1.42 0.37
C ILE A 35 14.33 1.23 1.40
N LYS A 36 14.73 1.24 2.67
CA LYS A 36 13.81 1.07 3.83
C LYS A 36 13.87 2.33 4.68
N PRO A 37 12.98 3.30 4.46
CA PRO A 37 13.01 4.55 5.23
C PRO A 37 12.59 4.39 6.69
N GLY A 38 11.98 3.24 7.06
CA GLY A 38 11.52 2.99 8.42
C GLY A 38 10.21 3.69 8.71
N PHE A 39 9.13 3.28 8.08
CA PHE A 39 7.81 3.87 8.26
C PHE A 39 7.24 3.64 9.67
N SER A 40 6.54 4.64 10.20
CA SER A 40 5.91 4.58 11.52
C SER A 40 4.91 3.42 11.69
N PHE A 41 4.32 2.97 10.61
CA PHE A 41 3.33 1.88 10.59
C PHE A 41 3.95 0.48 10.52
N GLU A 42 5.29 0.36 10.50
CA GLU A 42 5.96 -0.95 10.48
C GLU A 42 5.87 -1.67 11.83
N GLY A 43 6.12 -2.97 11.81
CA GLY A 43 6.11 -3.81 13.00
C GLY A 43 4.73 -4.04 13.62
N PRO A 44 4.68 -4.79 14.73
CA PRO A 44 3.41 -5.24 15.32
C PRO A 44 2.62 -4.13 16.01
N THR A 45 3.26 -3.07 16.46
CA THR A 45 2.65 -1.93 17.19
C THR A 45 2.63 -0.64 16.37
N GLY A 46 3.18 -0.66 15.15
CA GLY A 46 3.27 0.54 14.31
C GLY A 46 1.89 1.07 13.90
N THR A 47 1.79 2.38 13.80
CA THR A 47 0.58 3.12 13.40
C THR A 47 0.90 4.12 12.30
N TYR A 48 -0.08 4.49 11.50
CA TYR A 48 0.09 5.53 10.50
C TYR A 48 0.25 6.91 11.16
N ASP A 49 1.17 7.72 10.65
CA ASP A 49 1.26 9.13 10.97
C ASP A 49 0.23 9.92 10.14
N ARG A 50 -0.71 10.57 10.83
CA ARG A 50 -1.83 11.27 10.20
C ARG A 50 -1.38 12.47 9.36
N ALA A 51 -0.36 13.20 9.84
CA ALA A 51 0.21 14.33 9.10
C ALA A 51 0.88 13.83 7.81
N GLN A 52 1.64 12.73 7.91
CA GLN A 52 2.24 12.08 6.74
C GLN A 52 1.19 11.60 5.74
N LEU A 53 0.08 11.02 6.20
CA LEU A 53 -1.00 10.60 5.30
C LEU A 53 -1.67 11.78 4.59
N ARG A 54 -1.83 12.93 5.26
CA ARG A 54 -2.39 14.16 4.65
C ARG A 54 -1.46 14.70 3.56
N ARG A 55 -0.17 14.83 3.86
CA ARG A 55 0.83 15.21 2.84
C ARG A 55 0.86 14.22 1.69
N GLY A 56 0.80 12.92 1.99
CA GLY A 56 0.76 11.88 0.96
C GLY A 56 -0.49 11.94 0.08
N TYR A 57 -1.64 12.27 0.64
CA TYR A 57 -2.86 12.53 -0.14
C TYR A 57 -2.69 13.77 -1.02
N GLN A 58 -2.05 14.84 -0.53
CA GLN A 58 -1.79 16.02 -1.31
C GLN A 58 -0.88 15.71 -2.50
N VAL A 59 0.23 14.97 -2.31
CA VAL A 59 1.09 14.50 -3.41
C VAL A 59 0.30 13.65 -4.42
N TYR A 60 -0.55 12.72 -3.93
CA TYR A 60 -1.39 11.94 -4.83
C TYR A 60 -2.30 12.84 -5.66
N ARG A 61 -3.04 13.77 -5.03
CA ARG A 61 -4.01 14.66 -5.69
C ARG A 61 -3.35 15.56 -6.72
N GLU A 62 -2.21 16.15 -6.39
CA GLU A 62 -1.57 17.18 -7.23
C GLU A 62 -0.66 16.58 -8.31
N VAL A 63 -0.09 15.40 -8.08
CA VAL A 63 0.86 14.79 -9.02
C VAL A 63 0.31 13.49 -9.63
N CYS A 64 0.00 12.50 -8.80
CA CYS A 64 -0.25 11.13 -9.28
C CYS A 64 -1.63 10.95 -9.94
N ALA A 65 -2.65 11.69 -9.46
CA ALA A 65 -4.04 11.56 -9.90
C ALA A 65 -4.26 11.97 -11.37
N SER A 66 -3.33 12.71 -11.95
CA SER A 66 -3.36 13.07 -13.38
C SER A 66 -3.23 11.86 -14.31
N CYS A 67 -2.59 10.78 -13.84
CA CYS A 67 -2.34 9.56 -14.62
C CYS A 67 -2.87 8.29 -13.97
N HIS A 68 -2.95 8.24 -12.63
CA HIS A 68 -3.28 7.05 -11.86
C HIS A 68 -4.64 7.15 -11.16
N SER A 69 -5.47 6.14 -11.36
CA SER A 69 -6.72 5.98 -10.63
C SER A 69 -6.50 5.41 -9.22
N MET A 70 -7.47 5.63 -8.32
CA MET A 70 -7.62 4.97 -7.01
C MET A 70 -9.08 4.51 -6.83
N LYS A 71 -9.49 3.53 -7.60
CA LYS A 71 -10.90 3.10 -7.73
C LYS A 71 -11.50 2.49 -6.46
N GLN A 72 -10.67 2.03 -5.52
CA GLN A 72 -11.16 1.44 -4.28
C GLN A 72 -11.44 2.49 -3.20
N LEU A 73 -10.92 3.71 -3.33
CA LEU A 73 -11.10 4.79 -2.38
C LEU A 73 -12.33 5.63 -2.72
N ALA A 74 -13.11 5.99 -1.70
CA ALA A 74 -14.17 7.00 -1.75
C ALA A 74 -13.75 8.22 -0.93
N PHE A 75 -14.29 9.40 -1.22
CA PHE A 75 -13.93 10.63 -0.49
C PHE A 75 -14.20 10.54 1.00
N ARG A 76 -15.24 9.82 1.45
CA ARG A 76 -15.49 9.56 2.87
C ARG A 76 -14.34 8.86 3.60
N ASN A 77 -13.51 8.10 2.89
CA ASN A 77 -12.38 7.41 3.51
C ASN A 77 -11.30 8.39 3.99
N LEU A 78 -11.23 9.60 3.44
CA LEU A 78 -10.30 10.64 3.87
C LEU A 78 -10.59 11.15 5.29
N SER A 79 -11.86 11.10 5.74
CA SER A 79 -12.27 11.47 7.11
C SER A 79 -12.34 10.26 8.06
N GLN A 80 -12.05 9.05 7.57
CA GLN A 80 -12.11 7.83 8.37
C GLN A 80 -11.03 7.83 9.46
N LYS A 81 -11.43 7.36 10.65
CA LYS A 81 -10.48 7.12 11.74
C LYS A 81 -9.42 6.11 11.32
N GLY A 82 -8.17 6.39 11.66
CA GLY A 82 -7.04 5.56 11.23
C GLY A 82 -6.47 5.94 9.87
N GLY A 83 -7.13 6.82 9.14
CA GLY A 83 -6.70 7.38 7.86
C GLY A 83 -6.09 8.78 7.98
N PRO A 84 -6.17 9.59 6.93
CA PRO A 84 -5.72 10.98 6.96
C PRO A 84 -6.47 11.84 7.98
N GLU A 85 -7.68 11.42 8.37
CA GLU A 85 -8.53 12.07 9.37
C GLU A 85 -8.74 13.57 9.06
N TYR A 86 -9.01 13.88 7.79
CA TYR A 86 -9.53 15.20 7.42
C TYR A 86 -10.90 15.40 8.05
N THR A 87 -11.32 16.65 8.21
CA THR A 87 -12.71 16.92 8.60
C THR A 87 -13.66 16.43 7.51
N GLU A 88 -14.91 16.15 7.87
CA GLU A 88 -15.93 15.77 6.88
C GLU A 88 -16.17 16.88 5.85
N ASP A 89 -16.02 18.14 6.27
CA ASP A 89 -16.20 19.29 5.39
C ASP A 89 -15.03 19.44 4.41
N ASP A 90 -13.78 19.17 4.82
CA ASP A 90 -12.63 19.11 3.91
C ASP A 90 -12.82 17.98 2.88
N ALA A 91 -13.26 16.81 3.33
CA ALA A 91 -13.52 15.69 2.41
C ALA A 91 -14.66 15.98 1.41
N LYS A 92 -15.68 16.74 1.82
CA LYS A 92 -16.74 17.25 0.91
C LYS A 92 -16.17 18.25 -0.08
N LEU A 93 -15.30 19.15 0.38
CA LEU A 93 -14.63 20.13 -0.48
C LEU A 93 -13.83 19.42 -1.57
N PHE A 94 -12.98 18.45 -1.21
CA PHE A 94 -12.22 17.64 -2.19
C PHE A 94 -13.13 16.89 -3.17
N ALA A 95 -14.26 16.34 -2.70
CA ALA A 95 -15.23 15.69 -3.59
C ALA A 95 -15.85 16.69 -4.58
N SER A 96 -16.14 17.92 -4.13
CA SER A 96 -16.82 18.95 -4.94
C SER A 96 -15.97 19.50 -6.09
N GLU A 97 -14.66 19.25 -6.09
CA GLU A 97 -13.76 19.62 -7.20
C GLU A 97 -14.01 18.76 -8.47
N TYR A 98 -14.80 17.70 -8.35
CA TYR A 98 -15.02 16.74 -9.43
C TYR A 98 -16.49 16.53 -9.73
N THR A 99 -16.82 16.22 -11.00
CA THR A 99 -18.16 15.81 -11.43
C THR A 99 -18.23 14.30 -11.70
N VAL A 100 -19.46 13.80 -11.76
CA VAL A 100 -19.78 12.43 -12.17
C VAL A 100 -21.08 12.42 -12.97
N ILE A 101 -21.17 11.57 -13.97
CA ILE A 101 -22.42 11.33 -14.70
C ILE A 101 -23.40 10.63 -13.74
N ASP A 102 -24.57 11.23 -13.53
CA ASP A 102 -25.65 10.75 -12.64
C ASP A 102 -26.94 10.45 -13.41
N GLY A 103 -26.78 9.77 -14.53
CA GLY A 103 -27.88 9.38 -15.40
C GLY A 103 -27.91 10.12 -16.73
N PHE A 104 -29.03 10.03 -17.41
CA PHE A 104 -29.28 10.67 -18.70
C PHE A 104 -30.61 11.42 -18.64
N ASP A 105 -30.71 12.52 -19.35
CA ASP A 105 -31.94 13.26 -19.50
C ASP A 105 -32.93 12.56 -20.48
N ASP A 106 -34.09 13.19 -20.68
CA ASP A 106 -35.13 12.66 -21.59
C ASP A 106 -34.70 12.59 -23.06
N TYR A 107 -33.61 13.27 -23.42
CA TYR A 107 -33.01 13.26 -24.77
C TYR A 107 -31.85 12.28 -24.92
N GLY A 108 -31.43 11.65 -23.79
CA GLY A 108 -30.31 10.71 -23.76
C GLY A 108 -28.94 11.39 -23.53
N ASP A 109 -28.92 12.67 -23.20
CA ASP A 109 -27.70 13.38 -22.88
C ASP A 109 -27.26 13.10 -21.42
N PRO A 110 -25.94 12.94 -21.14
CA PRO A 110 -25.46 12.68 -19.78
C PRO A 110 -25.71 13.87 -18.86
N VAL A 111 -26.32 13.61 -17.70
CA VAL A 111 -26.50 14.59 -16.63
C VAL A 111 -25.36 14.46 -15.64
N GLU A 112 -24.64 15.55 -15.42
CA GLU A 112 -23.54 15.59 -14.46
C GLU A 112 -24.00 16.18 -13.14
N ARG A 113 -23.47 15.64 -12.04
CA ARG A 113 -23.54 16.26 -10.73
C ARG A 113 -22.15 16.34 -10.08
N THR A 114 -22.01 17.24 -9.15
CA THR A 114 -20.86 17.30 -8.25
C THR A 114 -20.76 16.02 -7.42
N ARG A 115 -19.52 15.51 -7.23
CA ARG A 115 -19.29 14.32 -6.40
C ARG A 115 -19.56 14.62 -4.93
N ILE A 116 -19.94 13.58 -4.21
CA ILE A 116 -20.21 13.59 -2.77
C ILE A 116 -19.33 12.57 -2.05
N LEU A 117 -19.36 12.54 -0.73
CA LEU A 117 -18.51 11.67 0.11
C LEU A 117 -18.57 10.17 -0.23
N SER A 118 -19.72 9.68 -0.71
CA SER A 118 -19.88 8.28 -1.11
C SER A 118 -19.26 7.92 -2.46
N ASP A 119 -18.97 8.94 -3.27
CA ASP A 119 -18.41 8.71 -4.60
C ASP A 119 -16.94 8.29 -4.50
N ARG A 120 -16.56 7.44 -5.45
CA ARG A 120 -15.17 6.99 -5.62
C ARG A 120 -14.31 8.12 -6.18
N PHE A 121 -13.01 8.03 -6.00
CA PHE A 121 -12.07 8.92 -6.68
C PHE A 121 -12.23 8.82 -8.20
N PRO A 122 -12.09 9.93 -8.92
CA PRO A 122 -12.26 9.95 -10.37
C PRO A 122 -11.19 9.12 -11.08
N ASN A 123 -11.53 8.63 -12.26
CA ASN A 123 -10.53 8.09 -13.16
C ASN A 123 -9.96 9.23 -14.00
N PRO A 124 -8.64 9.28 -14.22
CA PRO A 124 -8.04 10.30 -15.08
C PRO A 124 -8.35 10.10 -16.57
N TYR A 125 -8.79 8.91 -16.97
CA TYR A 125 -9.10 8.56 -18.36
C TYR A 125 -10.43 7.83 -18.45
N ASP A 126 -11.19 8.11 -19.52
CA ASP A 126 -12.50 7.48 -19.77
C ASP A 126 -12.37 6.00 -20.16
N SER A 127 -11.26 5.63 -20.79
CA SER A 127 -11.02 4.26 -21.23
C SER A 127 -9.55 3.85 -21.06
N LYS A 128 -9.32 2.54 -21.11
CA LYS A 128 -7.96 1.98 -21.09
C LYS A 128 -7.17 2.36 -22.35
N GLU A 129 -7.85 2.48 -23.47
CA GLU A 129 -7.28 2.88 -24.74
C GLU A 129 -6.83 4.35 -24.70
N ALA A 130 -7.66 5.24 -24.15
CA ALA A 130 -7.31 6.64 -23.95
C ALA A 130 -6.09 6.77 -23.01
N ALA A 131 -6.07 6.01 -21.90
CA ALA A 131 -4.94 5.98 -20.99
C ALA A 131 -3.63 5.55 -21.68
N LYS A 132 -3.67 4.50 -22.50
CA LYS A 132 -2.49 4.05 -23.27
C LYS A 132 -2.03 5.07 -24.31
N ALA A 133 -2.97 5.70 -25.02
CA ALA A 133 -2.64 6.71 -26.02
C ALA A 133 -1.91 7.92 -25.40
N SER A 134 -2.31 8.32 -24.18
CA SER A 134 -1.68 9.43 -23.46
C SER A 134 -0.37 9.07 -22.76
N ASN A 135 -0.01 7.77 -22.64
CA ASN A 135 1.12 7.29 -21.87
C ASN A 135 2.06 6.37 -22.71
N ASN A 136 2.36 6.74 -23.93
CA ASN A 136 3.27 6.02 -24.83
C ASN A 136 2.95 4.51 -24.98
N GLY A 137 1.67 4.15 -25.00
CA GLY A 137 1.21 2.76 -25.07
C GLY A 137 1.16 2.02 -23.73
N ALA A 138 1.71 2.59 -22.67
CA ALA A 138 1.65 2.01 -21.32
C ALA A 138 0.30 2.36 -20.64
N TYR A 139 -0.17 1.45 -19.81
CA TYR A 139 -1.36 1.68 -19.00
C TYR A 139 -0.97 1.95 -17.54
N PRO A 140 -1.17 3.18 -17.02
CA PRO A 140 -0.88 3.47 -15.63
C PRO A 140 -1.71 2.59 -14.70
N PRO A 141 -1.10 1.85 -13.76
CA PRO A 141 -1.85 0.99 -12.85
C PRO A 141 -2.71 1.80 -11.87
N ASP A 142 -3.82 1.19 -11.42
CA ASP A 142 -4.59 1.70 -10.29
C ASP A 142 -3.75 1.59 -9.01
N LEU A 143 -3.69 2.68 -8.23
CA LEU A 143 -2.83 2.77 -7.05
C LEU A 143 -3.49 2.28 -5.76
N SER A 144 -4.79 1.99 -5.77
CA SER A 144 -5.53 1.62 -4.54
C SER A 144 -4.89 0.49 -3.73
N LEU A 145 -4.33 -0.51 -4.42
CA LEU A 145 -3.74 -1.69 -3.80
C LEU A 145 -2.28 -1.91 -4.22
N ILE A 146 -1.63 -0.89 -4.76
CA ILE A 146 -0.32 -1.04 -5.41
C ILE A 146 0.75 -1.59 -4.44
N THR A 147 0.73 -1.18 -3.19
CA THR A 147 1.67 -1.64 -2.16
C THR A 147 1.47 -3.11 -1.77
N LYS A 148 0.30 -3.69 -2.05
CA LYS A 148 0.03 -5.13 -1.89
C LYS A 148 0.27 -5.92 -3.17
N ALA A 149 0.19 -5.24 -4.32
CA ALA A 149 0.31 -5.85 -5.64
C ALA A 149 1.76 -5.93 -6.15
N ARG A 150 2.73 -5.45 -5.40
CA ARG A 150 4.15 -5.46 -5.76
C ARG A 150 4.98 -6.20 -4.72
N SER A 151 5.92 -7.03 -5.18
CA SER A 151 6.96 -7.60 -4.31
C SER A 151 7.78 -6.47 -3.68
N GLY A 152 8.07 -6.59 -2.39
CA GLY A 152 8.69 -5.50 -1.63
C GLY A 152 7.72 -4.44 -1.09
N GLY A 153 6.46 -4.46 -1.50
CA GLY A 153 5.39 -3.64 -0.94
C GLY A 153 5.66 -2.13 -1.01
N TYR A 154 5.41 -1.44 0.09
CA TYR A 154 5.66 0.01 0.21
C TYR A 154 7.14 0.37 0.05
N ASN A 155 8.10 -0.47 0.49
CA ASN A 155 9.52 -0.22 0.28
C ASN A 155 9.88 -0.22 -1.21
N TYR A 156 9.23 -1.06 -2.02
CA TYR A 156 9.39 -1.04 -3.47
C TYR A 156 8.86 0.26 -4.08
N ILE A 157 7.67 0.72 -3.68
CA ILE A 157 7.09 1.97 -4.21
C ILE A 157 7.98 3.16 -3.85
N TYR A 158 8.45 3.22 -2.59
CA TYR A 158 9.38 4.26 -2.17
C TYR A 158 10.68 4.24 -2.99
N SER A 159 11.32 3.07 -3.11
CA SER A 159 12.54 2.92 -3.90
C SER A 159 12.34 3.32 -5.35
N LEU A 160 11.23 2.88 -5.96
CA LEU A 160 10.89 3.22 -7.35
C LEU A 160 10.84 4.73 -7.57
N LEU A 161 10.22 5.49 -6.65
CA LEU A 161 10.13 6.94 -6.75
C LEU A 161 11.50 7.63 -6.58
N GLN A 162 12.42 7.01 -5.84
CA GLN A 162 13.81 7.47 -5.66
C GLN A 162 14.75 7.06 -6.80
N GLY A 163 14.25 6.26 -7.75
CA GLY A 163 15.08 5.65 -8.80
C GLY A 163 15.37 6.52 -10.00
N TYR A 164 14.68 7.64 -10.12
CA TYR A 164 14.87 8.53 -11.26
C TYR A 164 16.15 9.38 -11.13
N GLY A 165 16.72 9.78 -12.26
CA GLY A 165 17.94 10.60 -12.30
C GLY A 165 19.23 9.87 -11.88
N LYS A 166 19.18 8.54 -11.73
CA LYS A 166 20.37 7.73 -11.45
C LYS A 166 21.19 7.52 -12.73
N GLU A 167 22.51 7.38 -12.57
CA GLU A 167 23.40 7.06 -13.69
C GLU A 167 23.06 5.67 -14.25
N ILE A 168 23.04 5.60 -15.59
CA ILE A 168 22.80 4.31 -16.27
C ILE A 168 24.12 3.54 -16.28
N PRO A 169 24.17 2.32 -15.72
CA PRO A 169 25.39 1.50 -15.73
C PRO A 169 25.86 1.19 -17.16
N GLU A 170 27.17 1.14 -17.37
CA GLU A 170 27.76 0.77 -18.66
C GLU A 170 27.22 -0.58 -19.16
N GLY A 171 26.82 -0.60 -20.43
CA GLY A 171 26.26 -1.81 -21.05
C GLY A 171 24.75 -2.02 -20.81
N THR A 172 24.07 -1.13 -20.11
CA THR A 172 22.61 -1.18 -19.98
C THR A 172 21.94 -0.49 -21.17
N GLU A 173 21.25 -1.25 -22.00
CA GLU A 173 20.46 -0.72 -23.12
C GLU A 173 19.03 -0.43 -22.66
N ILE A 174 18.59 0.82 -22.81
CA ILE A 174 17.21 1.24 -22.49
C ILE A 174 16.66 1.94 -23.72
N SER A 175 15.41 1.63 -24.09
CA SER A 175 14.72 2.32 -25.17
C SER A 175 14.53 3.81 -24.84
N ASP A 176 14.67 4.66 -25.83
CA ASP A 176 14.48 6.12 -25.71
C ASP A 176 13.10 6.54 -25.20
N THR A 177 12.13 5.62 -25.26
CA THR A 177 10.76 5.84 -24.75
C THR A 177 10.58 5.47 -23.28
N LEU A 178 11.61 4.95 -22.62
CA LEU A 178 11.61 4.51 -21.24
C LEU A 178 12.55 5.34 -20.38
N SER A 179 12.18 5.55 -19.13
CA SER A 179 13.07 6.14 -18.13
C SER A 179 13.86 5.05 -17.42
N TYR A 180 15.15 5.29 -17.18
CA TYR A 180 15.94 4.37 -16.34
C TYR A 180 15.45 4.39 -14.91
N ASN A 181 15.27 3.19 -14.35
CA ASN A 181 14.98 3.05 -12.93
C ASN A 181 15.52 1.69 -12.43
N PRO A 182 16.53 1.68 -11.54
CA PRO A 182 17.20 0.45 -11.13
C PRO A 182 16.30 -0.51 -10.34
N TRP A 183 15.20 -0.03 -9.74
CA TRP A 183 14.26 -0.86 -9.02
C TRP A 183 13.11 -1.39 -9.86
N PHE A 184 12.96 -0.89 -11.09
CA PHE A 184 11.93 -1.43 -11.99
C PHE A 184 12.47 -2.68 -12.73
N PRO A 185 11.68 -3.76 -12.84
CA PRO A 185 12.09 -4.96 -13.58
C PRO A 185 12.50 -4.62 -15.02
N GLY A 186 13.73 -4.99 -15.38
CA GLY A 186 14.31 -4.65 -16.70
C GLY A 186 14.86 -3.23 -16.78
N ASN A 187 14.93 -2.50 -15.67
CA ASN A 187 15.56 -1.18 -15.52
C ASN A 187 14.95 -0.04 -16.37
N GLY A 188 13.93 -0.32 -17.19
CA GLY A 188 13.28 0.66 -18.06
C GLY A 188 11.79 0.77 -17.76
N ILE A 189 11.34 1.91 -17.23
CA ILE A 189 9.96 2.18 -16.88
C ILE A 189 9.34 3.22 -17.83
N ALA A 190 8.10 2.97 -18.29
CA ALA A 190 7.37 3.91 -19.15
C ALA A 190 6.88 5.18 -18.44
N MET A 191 6.80 5.17 -17.11
CA MET A 191 6.47 6.34 -16.30
C MET A 191 7.65 7.30 -16.30
N TYR A 192 7.46 8.54 -16.75
CA TYR A 192 8.45 9.61 -16.58
C TYR A 192 8.63 9.94 -15.08
N GLN A 193 9.74 10.60 -14.74
CA GLN A 193 9.96 11.07 -13.37
C GLN A 193 8.77 11.91 -12.91
N PRO A 194 8.04 11.48 -11.86
CA PRO A 194 6.84 12.17 -11.43
C PRO A 194 7.10 13.27 -10.39
N LEU A 195 8.21 13.18 -9.65
CA LEU A 195 8.54 14.07 -8.54
C LEU A 195 9.82 14.85 -8.82
N TYR A 196 9.76 16.15 -8.59
CA TYR A 196 10.88 17.07 -8.59
C TYR A 196 10.90 17.83 -7.28
N GLU A 197 12.02 18.42 -6.91
CA GLU A 197 12.07 19.27 -5.70
C GLU A 197 10.97 20.33 -5.75
N GLU A 198 10.24 20.46 -4.66
CA GLU A 198 9.16 21.44 -4.49
C GLU A 198 8.02 21.34 -5.53
N SER A 199 7.77 20.12 -6.09
CA SER A 199 6.61 19.89 -6.99
C SER A 199 5.27 20.12 -6.31
N VAL A 200 5.24 20.09 -4.98
CA VAL A 200 4.07 20.31 -4.15
C VAL A 200 4.43 21.32 -3.07
N GLU A 201 3.55 22.27 -2.79
CA GLU A 201 3.68 23.15 -1.63
C GLU A 201 2.81 22.62 -0.49
N TYR A 202 3.46 22.02 0.52
CA TYR A 202 2.72 21.42 1.62
C TYR A 202 2.04 22.47 2.52
N GLU A 203 0.76 22.25 2.82
CA GLU A 203 -0.06 23.14 3.66
C GLU A 203 0.52 23.30 5.08
N ASP A 204 1.28 22.31 5.59
CA ASP A 204 1.90 22.33 6.92
C ASP A 204 3.29 22.98 6.93
N GLY A 205 3.77 23.47 5.78
CA GLY A 205 5.07 24.11 5.62
C GLY A 205 6.27 23.15 5.62
N THR A 206 6.04 21.83 5.57
CA THR A 206 7.11 20.84 5.41
C THR A 206 7.81 21.05 4.05
N PHE A 207 9.13 21.00 4.01
CA PHE A 207 9.86 21.10 2.75
C PHE A 207 9.60 19.86 1.87
N ALA A 208 9.14 20.10 0.64
CA ALA A 208 8.75 19.06 -0.30
C ALA A 208 9.94 18.55 -1.15
N SER A 209 10.92 17.93 -0.49
CA SER A 209 11.99 17.20 -1.20
C SER A 209 11.43 15.95 -1.89
N ILE A 210 12.13 15.45 -2.91
CA ILE A 210 11.77 14.19 -3.59
C ILE A 210 11.66 13.06 -2.55
N GLU A 211 12.59 13.00 -1.60
CA GLU A 211 12.61 12.00 -0.54
C GLU A 211 11.37 12.10 0.35
N GLN A 212 11.02 13.32 0.80
CA GLN A 212 9.85 13.55 1.65
C GLN A 212 8.55 13.21 0.93
N MET A 213 8.36 13.72 -0.30
CA MET A 213 7.17 13.46 -1.10
C MET A 213 7.01 11.96 -1.41
N SER A 214 8.12 11.27 -1.70
CA SER A 214 8.11 9.82 -1.93
C SER A 214 7.70 9.05 -0.68
N ALA A 215 8.19 9.45 0.50
CA ALA A 215 7.81 8.82 1.77
C ALA A 215 6.32 9.07 2.09
N ASP A 216 5.87 10.31 1.92
CA ASP A 216 4.50 10.71 2.25
C ASP A 216 3.47 10.02 1.34
N VAL A 217 3.68 10.06 0.02
CA VAL A 217 2.75 9.37 -0.90
C VAL A 217 2.79 7.86 -0.73
N THR A 218 3.95 7.27 -0.45
CA THR A 218 4.05 5.83 -0.17
C THR A 218 3.29 5.44 1.09
N ALA A 219 3.35 6.24 2.15
CA ALA A 219 2.56 6.01 3.36
C ALA A 219 1.06 6.10 3.08
N PHE A 220 0.62 7.08 2.30
CA PHE A 220 -0.78 7.20 1.88
C PHE A 220 -1.23 5.99 1.04
N LEU A 221 -0.42 5.52 0.10
CA LEU A 221 -0.70 4.33 -0.71
C LEU A 221 -0.70 3.05 0.14
N ALA A 222 0.14 2.96 1.17
CA ALA A 222 0.12 1.85 2.11
C ALA A 222 -1.18 1.83 2.92
N TRP A 223 -1.62 3.00 3.40
CA TRP A 223 -2.90 3.14 4.08
C TRP A 223 -4.08 2.81 3.16
N SER A 224 -4.09 3.31 1.92
CA SER A 224 -5.19 3.02 0.98
C SER A 224 -5.36 1.53 0.71
N ALA A 225 -4.25 0.78 0.72
CA ALA A 225 -4.24 -0.67 0.52
C ALA A 225 -4.58 -1.46 1.79
N GLU A 226 -4.46 -0.87 2.97
CA GLU A 226 -4.74 -1.52 4.25
C GLU A 226 -5.25 -0.51 5.30
N PRO A 227 -6.44 0.10 5.09
CA PRO A 227 -6.97 1.13 5.97
C PRO A 227 -7.27 0.61 7.39
N GLU A 228 -7.59 -0.67 7.52
CA GLU A 228 -7.90 -1.33 8.80
C GLU A 228 -6.66 -1.94 9.49
N MET A 229 -5.43 -1.60 9.08
CA MET A 229 -4.20 -2.20 9.61
C MET A 229 -4.07 -2.04 11.12
N GLU A 230 -4.34 -0.86 11.64
CA GLU A 230 -4.22 -0.57 13.08
C GLU A 230 -5.24 -1.37 13.88
N GLU A 231 -6.48 -1.43 13.42
CA GLU A 231 -7.52 -2.23 14.06
C GLU A 231 -7.23 -3.74 13.97
N ARG A 232 -6.74 -4.21 12.83
CA ARG A 232 -6.29 -5.59 12.67
C ARG A 232 -5.17 -5.94 13.65
N LYS A 233 -4.18 -5.06 13.83
CA LYS A 233 -3.09 -5.26 14.81
C LYS A 233 -3.64 -5.30 16.23
N ARG A 234 -4.49 -4.33 16.59
CA ARG A 234 -5.14 -4.27 17.91
C ARG A 234 -5.93 -5.53 18.20
N LEU A 235 -6.77 -5.96 17.25
CA LEU A 235 -7.57 -7.18 17.39
C LEU A 235 -6.67 -8.42 17.48
N GLY A 236 -5.58 -8.45 16.70
CA GLY A 236 -4.59 -9.52 16.76
C GLY A 236 -4.01 -9.72 18.15
N PHE A 237 -3.63 -8.65 18.84
CA PHE A 237 -3.15 -8.72 20.23
C PHE A 237 -4.20 -9.27 21.19
N ILE A 238 -5.48 -8.84 21.07
CA ILE A 238 -6.57 -9.31 21.90
C ILE A 238 -6.80 -10.82 21.70
N VAL A 239 -6.89 -11.24 20.44
CA VAL A 239 -7.12 -12.65 20.08
C VAL A 239 -5.95 -13.53 20.52
N MET A 240 -4.71 -13.11 20.30
CA MET A 240 -3.54 -13.88 20.73
C MET A 240 -3.46 -14.01 22.25
N SER A 241 -3.76 -12.95 23.00
CA SER A 241 -3.81 -12.98 24.46
C SER A 241 -4.89 -13.94 24.95
N PHE A 242 -6.08 -13.89 24.37
CA PHE A 242 -7.16 -14.82 24.69
C PHE A 242 -6.76 -16.29 24.42
N LEU A 243 -6.18 -16.56 23.26
CA LEU A 243 -5.75 -17.91 22.89
C LEU A 243 -4.66 -18.45 23.82
N ILE A 244 -3.71 -17.63 24.24
CA ILE A 244 -2.66 -18.02 25.19
C ILE A 244 -3.30 -18.42 26.54
N ILE A 245 -4.22 -17.59 27.08
CA ILE A 245 -4.92 -17.90 28.33
C ILE A 245 -5.73 -19.20 28.19
N PHE A 246 -6.46 -19.33 27.08
CA PHE A 246 -7.26 -20.52 26.81
C PHE A 246 -6.42 -21.80 26.74
N VAL A 247 -5.29 -21.76 26.04
CA VAL A 247 -4.36 -22.90 25.95
C VAL A 247 -3.83 -23.28 27.34
N LEU A 248 -3.45 -22.30 28.16
CA LEU A 248 -2.99 -22.56 29.53
C LEU A 248 -4.08 -23.22 30.38
N LEU A 249 -5.29 -22.70 30.31
CA LEU A 249 -6.44 -23.30 31.06
C LEU A 249 -6.72 -24.73 30.58
N MET A 250 -6.74 -24.96 29.28
CA MET A 250 -6.93 -26.31 28.73
C MET A 250 -5.80 -27.25 29.13
N PHE A 251 -4.56 -26.77 29.11
CA PHE A 251 -3.40 -27.56 29.56
C PHE A 251 -3.54 -28.00 31.01
N PHE A 252 -3.83 -27.07 31.93
CA PHE A 252 -4.03 -27.40 33.36
C PHE A 252 -5.23 -28.32 33.59
N THR A 253 -6.34 -28.06 32.91
CA THR A 253 -7.52 -28.89 32.99
C THR A 253 -7.24 -30.32 32.52
N THR A 254 -6.63 -30.49 31.38
CA THR A 254 -6.27 -31.79 30.79
C THR A 254 -5.30 -32.54 31.70
N THR A 255 -4.24 -31.89 32.20
CA THR A 255 -3.28 -32.53 33.09
C THR A 255 -3.92 -32.95 34.39
N ARG A 256 -4.89 -32.20 34.94
CA ARG A 256 -5.59 -32.56 36.15
C ARG A 256 -6.57 -33.72 35.95
N LEU A 257 -7.36 -33.69 34.87
CA LEU A 257 -8.33 -34.74 34.56
C LEU A 257 -7.68 -36.11 34.28
N TRP A 258 -6.49 -36.10 33.66
CA TRP A 258 -5.81 -37.34 33.30
C TRP A 258 -4.78 -37.80 34.32
N LYS A 259 -4.66 -37.11 35.47
CA LYS A 259 -3.66 -37.43 36.50
C LYS A 259 -3.90 -38.83 37.12
N ASP A 260 -5.16 -39.18 37.29
CA ASP A 260 -5.57 -40.41 38.03
C ASP A 260 -5.98 -41.58 37.10
N VAL A 261 -5.75 -41.43 35.78
CA VAL A 261 -6.09 -42.44 34.76
C VAL A 261 -4.89 -43.32 34.39
N HIS A 262 -3.73 -43.12 35.07
CA HIS A 262 -2.51 -43.89 34.83
C HIS A 262 -1.91 -44.37 36.14
#